data_a026bbfe10408207cce693643b701b9a
#
_entry.id   a026bbfe10408207cce693643b701b9a
#
_cell.length_a   1.000
_cell.length_b   1.000
_cell.length_c   1.000
_cell.angle_alpha   90.00
_cell.angle_beta   90.00
_cell.angle_gamma   90.00
#
_symmetry.space_group_name_H-M   'P 1'
#
loop_
_entity.id
_entity.type
_entity.pdbx_description
1 polymer ?
#
loop_
_entity_poly.entity_id
_entity_poly.type
_entity_poly.pdbx_seq_one_letter_code
_entity_poly.pdbx_strand_id
1 'polypeptide(L)'
;MERKMTEIELLIDFHKDAERQGPGSHEDTLRALSFTDFDEKRRLKVADIGCGSGAQTISLAQNLNAEITAVDLFPEFLEKLNINAKNLGLQDKIITLEKSMDDLPFDHGEFDLIWSEGAIYIIGFEDGIKKWKDYLKIGGYIALSEITWTTHSRPAEIEDHWKKEYPQVDTASHKMKVLEENGFSPVGYFYLSESSWIKNYYKPMEDRFDQFLTKHKNTELAQGIVDAEKDEIRKYRTYKDYFSYGFYIARKVK
;
A
#
# COMPACT_ATOMS: atom_id res chain seq x y z
N MET A 1 -26.28 -20.36 17.98
CA MET A 1 -25.64 -19.11 18.42
C MET A 1 -24.80 -18.64 17.24
N GLU A 2 -25.07 -17.47 16.67
CA GLU A 2 -24.17 -16.88 15.68
C GLU A 2 -22.81 -16.62 16.34
N ARG A 3 -21.73 -17.07 15.70
CA ARG A 3 -20.36 -16.77 16.15
C ARG A 3 -20.16 -15.24 16.09
N LYS A 4 -19.72 -14.64 17.18
CA LYS A 4 -19.33 -13.22 17.17
C LYS A 4 -18.05 -13.06 16.35
N MET A 5 -18.05 -12.13 15.41
CA MET A 5 -16.86 -11.77 14.66
C MET A 5 -15.83 -11.10 15.58
N THR A 6 -14.57 -11.36 15.33
CA THR A 6 -13.44 -10.64 15.95
C THR A 6 -13.30 -9.23 15.34
N GLU A 7 -12.54 -8.37 15.98
CA GLU A 7 -12.25 -7.04 15.47
C GLU A 7 -11.57 -7.09 14.10
N ILE A 8 -10.61 -8.00 13.91
CA ILE A 8 -9.91 -8.20 12.63
C ILE A 8 -10.90 -8.64 11.54
N GLU A 9 -11.79 -9.59 11.83
CA GLU A 9 -12.80 -10.03 10.87
C GLU A 9 -13.76 -8.89 10.47
N LEU A 10 -14.09 -8.00 11.41
CA LEU A 10 -14.90 -6.81 11.14
C LEU A 10 -14.15 -5.78 10.29
N LEU A 11 -12.87 -5.53 10.57
CA LEU A 11 -12.02 -4.65 9.76
C LEU A 11 -11.89 -5.16 8.32
N ILE A 12 -11.63 -6.45 8.13
CA ILE A 12 -11.61 -7.07 6.79
C ILE A 12 -12.96 -6.89 6.11
N ASP A 13 -14.07 -7.17 6.79
CA ASP A 13 -15.43 -7.04 6.23
C ASP A 13 -15.75 -5.57 5.87
N PHE A 14 -15.21 -4.61 6.60
CA PHE A 14 -15.36 -3.18 6.29
C PHE A 14 -14.59 -2.77 5.04
N HIS A 15 -13.38 -3.30 4.85
CA HIS A 15 -12.47 -2.89 3.77
C HIS A 15 -12.55 -3.75 2.50
N LYS A 16 -13.01 -5.02 2.57
CA LYS A 16 -12.93 -5.98 1.45
C LYS A 16 -13.62 -5.55 0.16
N ASP A 17 -14.69 -4.73 0.26
CA ASP A 17 -15.43 -4.25 -0.90
C ASP A 17 -14.90 -2.91 -1.44
N ALA A 18 -13.93 -2.30 -0.75
CA ALA A 18 -13.27 -1.08 -1.22
C ALA A 18 -12.40 -1.34 -2.45
N GLU A 19 -12.25 -0.34 -3.30
CA GLU A 19 -11.29 -0.39 -4.39
C GLU A 19 -9.84 -0.35 -3.90
N ARG A 20 -9.60 0.37 -2.78
CA ARG A 20 -8.30 0.52 -2.14
C ARG A 20 -8.44 0.39 -0.62
N GLN A 21 -7.41 -0.15 0.03
CA GLN A 21 -7.31 -0.22 1.48
C GLN A 21 -6.43 0.89 2.07
N GLY A 22 -5.98 1.83 1.23
CA GLY A 22 -5.17 2.98 1.59
C GLY A 22 -5.22 4.07 0.54
N PRO A 23 -4.65 5.26 0.83
CA PRO A 23 -4.57 6.36 -0.11
C PRO A 23 -3.78 6.02 -1.36
N GLY A 24 -4.21 6.54 -2.51
CA GLY A 24 -3.54 6.34 -3.79
C GLY A 24 -4.48 6.56 -4.97
N SER A 25 -3.93 6.49 -6.16
CA SER A 25 -4.69 6.60 -7.41
C SER A 25 -4.00 5.84 -8.55
N HIS A 26 -4.73 5.59 -9.63
CA HIS A 26 -4.15 5.07 -10.85
C HIS A 26 -3.04 6.01 -11.38
N GLU A 27 -3.29 7.32 -11.32
CA GLU A 27 -2.34 8.35 -11.76
C GLU A 27 -1.07 8.34 -10.92
N ASP A 28 -1.16 8.13 -9.59
CA ASP A 28 0.01 8.02 -8.71
C ASP A 28 0.84 6.78 -9.05
N THR A 29 0.17 5.63 -9.27
CA THR A 29 0.84 4.39 -9.70
C THR A 29 1.56 4.60 -11.04
N LEU A 30 0.91 5.23 -12.04
CA LEU A 30 1.55 5.52 -13.33
C LEU A 30 2.69 6.54 -13.21
N ARG A 31 2.53 7.56 -12.36
CA ARG A 31 3.59 8.53 -12.09
C ARG A 31 4.81 7.84 -11.48
N ALA A 32 4.61 6.96 -10.51
CA ALA A 32 5.71 6.21 -9.91
C ALA A 32 6.39 5.30 -10.94
N LEU A 33 5.60 4.62 -11.78
CA LEU A 33 6.11 3.78 -12.86
C LEU A 33 6.94 4.56 -13.87
N SER A 34 6.61 5.83 -14.14
CA SER A 34 7.35 6.69 -15.09
C SER A 34 8.79 7.00 -14.69
N PHE A 35 9.18 6.74 -13.45
CA PHE A 35 10.58 6.85 -12.99
C PHE A 35 11.42 5.59 -13.27
N THR A 36 10.82 4.54 -13.81
CA THR A 36 11.53 3.33 -14.24
C THR A 36 11.86 3.39 -15.73
N ASP A 37 12.96 2.76 -16.13
CA ASP A 37 13.45 2.75 -17.52
C ASP A 37 13.31 1.34 -18.15
N PHE A 38 12.24 0.63 -17.85
CA PHE A 38 12.01 -0.70 -18.42
C PHE A 38 11.78 -0.65 -19.93
N ASP A 39 12.41 -1.58 -20.65
CA ASP A 39 12.08 -1.84 -22.06
C ASP A 39 10.65 -2.42 -22.16
N GLU A 40 9.77 -1.72 -22.86
CA GLU A 40 8.36 -2.10 -23.04
C GLU A 40 8.19 -3.49 -23.68
N LYS A 41 9.18 -3.95 -24.45
CA LYS A 41 9.16 -5.27 -25.11
C LYS A 41 9.54 -6.40 -24.15
N ARG A 42 10.24 -6.09 -23.08
CA ARG A 42 10.67 -7.09 -22.10
C ARG A 42 9.51 -7.53 -21.21
N ARG A 43 9.30 -8.84 -21.09
CA ARG A 43 8.38 -9.36 -20.09
C ARG A 43 9.03 -9.29 -18.73
N LEU A 44 8.42 -8.57 -17.81
CA LEU A 44 8.91 -8.35 -16.45
C LEU A 44 8.30 -9.36 -15.49
N LYS A 45 9.03 -9.68 -14.41
CA LYS A 45 8.49 -10.30 -13.20
C LYS A 45 8.31 -9.22 -12.14
N VAL A 46 7.11 -9.08 -11.63
CA VAL A 46 6.75 -8.05 -10.65
C VAL A 46 6.17 -8.71 -9.40
N ALA A 47 6.58 -8.27 -8.22
CA ALA A 47 5.90 -8.59 -6.97
C ALA A 47 5.18 -7.33 -6.46
N ASP A 48 3.86 -7.43 -6.22
CA ASP A 48 3.07 -6.40 -5.52
C ASP A 48 2.77 -6.92 -4.11
N ILE A 49 3.49 -6.40 -3.12
CA ILE A 49 3.50 -6.91 -1.75
C ILE A 49 2.59 -6.06 -0.86
N GLY A 50 1.58 -6.68 -0.25
CA GLY A 50 0.48 -5.99 0.42
C GLY A 50 -0.48 -5.38 -0.59
N CYS A 51 -0.89 -6.20 -1.58
CA CYS A 51 -1.64 -5.72 -2.73
C CYS A 51 -3.09 -5.30 -2.40
N GLY A 52 -3.63 -5.71 -1.26
CA GLY A 52 -5.04 -5.48 -0.92
C GLY A 52 -5.98 -6.02 -2.00
N SER A 53 -7.02 -5.27 -2.33
CA SER A 53 -7.96 -5.59 -3.42
C SER A 53 -7.41 -5.31 -4.83
N GLY A 54 -6.13 -4.91 -4.93
CA GLY A 54 -5.35 -4.93 -6.17
C GLY A 54 -5.53 -3.73 -7.10
N ALA A 55 -5.93 -2.56 -6.63
CA ALA A 55 -6.10 -1.40 -7.50
C ALA A 55 -4.80 -1.02 -8.23
N GLN A 56 -3.66 -0.99 -7.52
CA GLN A 56 -2.35 -0.77 -8.12
C GLN A 56 -1.90 -1.97 -8.96
N THR A 57 -2.18 -3.21 -8.53
CA THR A 57 -1.89 -4.43 -9.31
C THR A 57 -2.52 -4.38 -10.69
N ILE A 58 -3.81 -3.99 -10.75
CA ILE A 58 -4.54 -3.81 -12.02
C ILE A 58 -3.88 -2.71 -12.85
N SER A 59 -3.54 -1.57 -12.25
CA SER A 59 -2.86 -0.47 -12.93
C SER A 59 -1.53 -0.92 -13.55
N LEU A 60 -0.73 -1.69 -12.81
CA LEU A 60 0.53 -2.27 -13.29
C LEU A 60 0.29 -3.26 -14.43
N ALA A 61 -0.68 -4.18 -14.31
CA ALA A 61 -0.98 -5.20 -15.31
C ALA A 61 -1.48 -4.60 -16.64
N GLN A 62 -2.17 -3.46 -16.59
CA GLN A 62 -2.62 -2.74 -17.78
C GLN A 62 -1.48 -2.02 -18.52
N ASN A 63 -0.45 -1.57 -17.78
CA ASN A 63 0.59 -0.68 -18.31
C ASN A 63 1.96 -1.36 -18.48
N LEU A 64 2.12 -2.60 -18.03
CA LEU A 64 3.36 -3.36 -18.18
C LEU A 64 3.14 -4.65 -18.97
N ASN A 65 4.15 -5.02 -19.74
CA ASN A 65 4.30 -6.40 -20.20
C ASN A 65 4.91 -7.22 -19.07
N ALA A 66 4.07 -7.70 -18.14
CA ALA A 66 4.54 -8.32 -16.91
C ALA A 66 3.71 -9.54 -16.50
N GLU A 67 4.36 -10.40 -15.72
CA GLU A 67 3.75 -11.36 -14.83
C GLU A 67 3.85 -10.81 -13.41
N ILE A 68 2.71 -10.66 -12.74
CA ILE A 68 2.63 -9.99 -11.44
C ILE A 68 2.22 -11.01 -10.38
N THR A 69 3.06 -11.22 -9.38
CA THR A 69 2.70 -11.95 -8.16
C THR A 69 2.19 -10.94 -7.14
N ALA A 70 0.88 -10.96 -6.92
CA ALA A 70 0.17 -10.09 -5.99
C ALA A 70 0.01 -10.80 -4.64
N VAL A 71 0.64 -10.26 -3.59
CA VAL A 71 0.69 -10.88 -2.27
C VAL A 71 -0.14 -10.10 -1.28
N ASP A 72 -0.99 -10.79 -0.54
CA ASP A 72 -1.67 -10.25 0.64
C ASP A 72 -1.90 -11.37 1.67
N LEU A 73 -2.10 -10.98 2.92
CA LEU A 73 -2.38 -11.93 4.01
C LEU A 73 -3.84 -12.38 4.00
N PHE A 74 -4.75 -11.54 3.49
CA PHE A 74 -6.19 -11.74 3.60
C PHE A 74 -6.77 -12.25 2.27
N PRO A 75 -7.29 -13.49 2.25
CA PRO A 75 -7.84 -14.11 1.04
C PRO A 75 -9.04 -13.34 0.46
N GLU A 76 -9.81 -12.61 1.30
CA GLU A 76 -10.93 -11.80 0.85
C GLU A 76 -10.52 -10.69 -0.11
N PHE A 77 -9.35 -10.07 0.12
CA PHE A 77 -8.80 -9.07 -0.78
C PHE A 77 -8.32 -9.70 -2.09
N LEU A 78 -7.63 -10.83 -1.99
CA LEU A 78 -7.17 -11.57 -3.18
C LEU A 78 -8.32 -12.08 -4.04
N GLU A 79 -9.43 -12.52 -3.43
CA GLU A 79 -10.64 -12.89 -4.16
C GLU A 79 -11.19 -11.70 -4.95
N LYS A 80 -11.26 -10.52 -4.33
CA LYS A 80 -11.68 -9.28 -5.00
C LYS A 80 -10.77 -8.94 -6.17
N LEU A 81 -9.45 -9.02 -5.98
CA LEU A 81 -8.48 -8.81 -7.05
C LEU A 81 -8.69 -9.78 -8.21
N ASN A 82 -8.88 -11.08 -7.93
CA ASN A 82 -9.10 -12.10 -8.96
C ASN A 82 -10.38 -11.84 -9.77
N ILE A 83 -11.47 -11.44 -9.11
CA ILE A 83 -12.72 -11.06 -9.77
C ILE A 83 -12.48 -9.84 -10.68
N ASN A 84 -11.82 -8.80 -10.19
CA ASN A 84 -11.52 -7.59 -10.96
C ASN A 84 -10.60 -7.90 -12.16
N ALA A 85 -9.54 -8.68 -11.95
CA ALA A 85 -8.62 -9.09 -13.00
C ALA A 85 -9.34 -9.87 -14.11
N LYS A 86 -10.23 -10.80 -13.75
CA LYS A 86 -11.04 -11.56 -14.71
C LYS A 86 -11.98 -10.66 -15.52
N ASN A 87 -12.65 -9.72 -14.86
CA ASN A 87 -13.58 -8.79 -15.53
C ASN A 87 -12.87 -7.87 -16.54
N LEU A 88 -11.57 -7.64 -16.34
CA LEU A 88 -10.73 -6.79 -17.19
C LEU A 88 -9.87 -7.60 -18.18
N GLY A 89 -9.97 -8.95 -18.19
CA GLY A 89 -9.16 -9.81 -19.08
C GLY A 89 -7.67 -9.84 -18.70
N LEU A 90 -7.34 -9.62 -17.43
CA LEU A 90 -5.96 -9.55 -16.92
C LEU A 90 -5.54 -10.79 -16.10
N GLN A 91 -6.43 -11.78 -15.97
CA GLN A 91 -6.21 -12.99 -15.16
C GLN A 91 -4.96 -13.79 -15.53
N ASP A 92 -4.51 -13.69 -16.79
CA ASP A 92 -3.32 -14.41 -17.26
C ASP A 92 -2.01 -13.65 -16.93
N LYS A 93 -2.11 -12.45 -16.42
CA LYS A 93 -0.97 -11.60 -15.99
C LYS A 93 -0.77 -11.57 -14.48
N ILE A 94 -1.78 -11.94 -13.69
CA ILE A 94 -1.80 -11.77 -12.24
C ILE A 94 -1.93 -13.13 -11.56
N ILE A 95 -1.00 -13.43 -10.66
CA ILE A 95 -0.99 -14.59 -9.79
C ILE A 95 -1.16 -14.09 -8.36
N THR A 96 -2.22 -14.49 -7.67
CA THR A 96 -2.43 -14.13 -6.27
C THR A 96 -1.76 -15.12 -5.33
N LEU A 97 -1.15 -14.62 -4.26
CA LEU A 97 -0.43 -15.41 -3.26
C LEU A 97 -0.84 -14.98 -1.85
N GLU A 98 -1.54 -15.88 -1.14
CA GLU A 98 -1.89 -15.68 0.28
C GLU A 98 -0.66 -15.98 1.13
N LYS A 99 0.04 -14.92 1.56
CA LYS A 99 1.25 -15.01 2.40
C LYS A 99 1.45 -13.74 3.20
N SER A 100 2.12 -13.90 4.35
CA SER A 100 2.64 -12.76 5.08
C SER A 100 3.82 -12.13 4.34
N MET A 101 3.88 -10.79 4.34
CA MET A 101 4.94 -10.03 3.66
C MET A 101 6.33 -10.20 4.27
N ASP A 102 6.42 -10.79 5.46
CA ASP A 102 7.68 -11.10 6.14
C ASP A 102 8.13 -12.56 5.96
N ASP A 103 7.32 -13.41 5.32
CA ASP A 103 7.62 -14.83 5.04
C ASP A 103 7.23 -15.19 3.59
N LEU A 104 7.98 -14.65 2.64
CA LEU A 104 7.71 -14.80 1.21
C LEU A 104 8.58 -15.93 0.61
N PRO A 105 7.98 -16.84 -0.18
CA PRO A 105 8.68 -17.98 -0.79
C PRO A 105 9.36 -17.60 -2.11
N PHE A 106 10.06 -16.46 -2.14
CA PHE A 106 10.67 -15.93 -3.35
C PHE A 106 12.16 -16.26 -3.43
N ASP A 107 12.63 -16.49 -4.64
CA ASP A 107 14.05 -16.73 -4.91
C ASP A 107 14.85 -15.42 -4.96
N HIS A 108 16.16 -15.53 -4.69
CA HIS A 108 17.08 -14.41 -4.82
C HIS A 108 17.12 -13.90 -6.27
N GLY A 109 16.93 -12.59 -6.44
CA GLY A 109 16.98 -11.95 -7.75
C GLY A 109 15.88 -12.41 -8.71
N GLU A 110 14.72 -12.76 -8.19
CA GLU A 110 13.60 -13.23 -9.00
C GLU A 110 12.93 -12.09 -9.77
N PHE A 111 12.70 -10.93 -9.12
CA PHE A 111 11.86 -9.87 -9.65
C PHE A 111 12.67 -8.73 -10.31
N ASP A 112 12.06 -8.15 -11.32
CA ASP A 112 12.52 -6.91 -11.97
C ASP A 112 12.00 -5.68 -11.24
N LEU A 113 10.81 -5.79 -10.61
CA LEU A 113 10.15 -4.74 -9.86
C LEU A 113 9.48 -5.31 -8.61
N ILE A 114 9.72 -4.67 -7.47
CA ILE A 114 8.94 -4.86 -6.25
C ILE A 114 8.11 -3.60 -6.02
N TRP A 115 6.81 -3.79 -5.82
CA TRP A 115 5.84 -2.74 -5.59
C TRP A 115 5.15 -2.93 -4.25
N SER A 116 4.87 -1.84 -3.53
CA SER A 116 4.06 -1.87 -2.31
C SER A 116 3.48 -0.49 -2.02
N GLU A 117 2.17 -0.35 -2.04
CA GLU A 117 1.50 0.91 -1.72
C GLU A 117 0.86 0.84 -0.34
N GLY A 118 1.36 1.65 0.62
CA GLY A 118 0.79 1.81 1.95
C GLY A 118 0.78 0.53 2.81
N ALA A 119 1.74 -0.37 2.64
CA ALA A 119 1.75 -1.65 3.35
C ALA A 119 3.05 -1.97 4.09
N ILE A 120 4.21 -1.50 3.61
CA ILE A 120 5.52 -1.84 4.18
C ILE A 120 5.66 -1.48 5.68
N TYR A 121 4.89 -0.50 6.16
CA TYR A 121 4.91 -0.08 7.57
C TYR A 121 4.59 -1.24 8.54
N ILE A 122 3.84 -2.26 8.09
CA ILE A 122 3.46 -3.43 8.90
C ILE A 122 4.69 -4.18 9.43
N ILE A 123 5.75 -4.25 8.63
CA ILE A 123 7.03 -4.88 9.01
C ILE A 123 8.15 -3.87 9.24
N GLY A 124 7.86 -2.58 9.06
CA GLY A 124 8.82 -1.48 9.15
C GLY A 124 9.54 -1.22 7.84
N PHE A 125 9.73 0.07 7.53
CA PHE A 125 10.29 0.51 6.25
C PHE A 125 11.69 -0.06 5.98
N GLU A 126 12.60 0.09 6.95
CA GLU A 126 13.96 -0.39 6.80
C GLU A 126 14.05 -1.92 6.75
N ASP A 127 13.29 -2.61 7.61
CA ASP A 127 13.29 -4.07 7.67
C ASP A 127 12.67 -4.69 6.41
N GLY A 128 11.61 -4.08 5.89
CA GLY A 128 11.01 -4.46 4.61
C GLY A 128 11.99 -4.32 3.46
N ILE A 129 12.70 -3.19 3.37
CA ILE A 129 13.73 -2.95 2.34
C ILE A 129 14.84 -4.00 2.45
N LYS A 130 15.35 -4.28 3.66
CA LYS A 130 16.41 -5.28 3.89
C LYS A 130 15.99 -6.69 3.44
N LYS A 131 14.76 -7.08 3.72
CA LYS A 131 14.21 -8.39 3.33
C LYS A 131 13.96 -8.47 1.83
N TRP A 132 13.24 -7.49 1.27
CA TRP A 132 12.76 -7.59 -0.10
C TRP A 132 13.83 -7.30 -1.15
N LYS A 133 14.91 -6.57 -0.78
CA LYS A 133 16.02 -6.35 -1.72
C LYS A 133 16.63 -7.64 -2.26
N ASP A 134 16.61 -8.71 -1.48
CA ASP A 134 17.20 -9.98 -1.89
C ASP A 134 16.41 -10.66 -3.01
N TYR A 135 15.10 -10.43 -3.07
CA TYR A 135 14.23 -10.91 -4.14
C TYR A 135 14.39 -10.12 -5.45
N LEU A 136 15.00 -8.93 -5.38
CA LEU A 136 15.12 -8.03 -6.52
C LEU A 136 16.43 -8.27 -7.28
N LYS A 137 16.35 -8.31 -8.61
CA LYS A 137 17.55 -8.34 -9.49
C LYS A 137 18.41 -7.09 -9.31
N ILE A 138 19.72 -7.20 -9.51
CA ILE A 138 20.57 -6.02 -9.67
C ILE A 138 20.08 -5.23 -10.89
N GLY A 139 19.90 -3.91 -10.74
CA GLY A 139 19.31 -3.06 -11.74
C GLY A 139 17.78 -3.04 -11.76
N GLY A 140 17.12 -3.89 -10.95
CA GLY A 140 15.68 -3.86 -10.73
C GLY A 140 15.25 -2.69 -9.83
N TYR A 141 13.96 -2.44 -9.76
CA TYR A 141 13.39 -1.30 -9.03
C TYR A 141 12.55 -1.74 -7.85
N ILE A 142 12.59 -0.93 -6.78
CA ILE A 142 11.60 -0.96 -5.71
C ILE A 142 10.78 0.33 -5.75
N ALA A 143 9.47 0.23 -5.61
CA ALA A 143 8.55 1.36 -5.60
C ALA A 143 7.59 1.23 -4.41
N LEU A 144 7.67 2.15 -3.47
CA LEU A 144 7.01 2.06 -2.16
C LEU A 144 6.28 3.36 -1.85
N SER A 145 5.03 3.29 -1.39
CA SER A 145 4.39 4.44 -0.75
C SER A 145 4.26 4.23 0.76
N GLU A 146 4.58 5.27 1.52
CA GLU A 146 4.71 5.21 2.97
C GLU A 146 4.39 6.53 3.62
N ILE A 147 3.81 6.50 4.83
CA ILE A 147 3.56 7.71 5.63
C ILE A 147 4.86 8.49 5.88
N THR A 148 4.83 9.78 5.60
CA THR A 148 6.01 10.62 5.54
C THR A 148 5.69 12.02 6.03
N TRP A 149 6.55 12.58 6.87
CA TRP A 149 6.47 13.98 7.27
C TRP A 149 6.83 14.92 6.12
N THR A 150 5.98 15.91 5.87
CA THR A 150 6.25 16.99 4.89
C THR A 150 7.03 18.15 5.51
N THR A 151 7.12 18.22 6.83
CA THR A 151 7.74 19.31 7.58
C THR A 151 8.64 18.79 8.71
N HIS A 152 9.65 19.59 9.10
CA HIS A 152 10.48 19.30 10.28
C HIS A 152 9.82 19.72 11.60
N SER A 153 8.87 20.65 11.55
CA SER A 153 8.12 21.13 12.73
C SER A 153 6.63 20.93 12.48
N ARG A 154 5.92 20.38 13.44
CA ARG A 154 4.50 20.03 13.36
C ARG A 154 3.84 20.11 14.72
N PRO A 155 2.49 20.21 14.79
CA PRO A 155 1.76 20.18 16.05
C PRO A 155 1.98 18.86 16.82
N ALA A 156 2.06 18.95 18.14
CA ALA A 156 2.31 17.78 19.00
C ALA A 156 1.23 16.70 18.83
N GLU A 157 -0.04 17.07 18.68
CA GLU A 157 -1.14 16.10 18.51
C GLU A 157 -0.89 15.11 17.37
N ILE A 158 -0.48 15.62 16.20
CA ILE A 158 -0.25 14.73 15.04
C ILE A 158 1.10 14.02 15.14
N GLU A 159 2.09 14.63 15.75
CA GLU A 159 3.38 13.99 16.00
C GLU A 159 3.25 12.82 16.97
N ASP A 160 2.54 13.00 18.08
CA ASP A 160 2.31 11.97 19.08
C ASP A 160 1.42 10.83 18.52
N HIS A 161 0.41 11.19 17.70
CA HIS A 161 -0.42 10.19 17.02
C HIS A 161 0.44 9.26 16.16
N TRP A 162 1.18 9.79 15.18
CA TRP A 162 1.96 8.94 14.28
C TRP A 162 3.11 8.22 14.99
N LYS A 163 3.74 8.81 15.99
CA LYS A 163 4.75 8.12 16.80
C LYS A 163 4.18 6.91 17.54
N LYS A 164 2.90 6.96 17.93
CA LYS A 164 2.22 5.84 18.58
C LYS A 164 1.81 4.78 17.56
N GLU A 165 1.17 5.18 16.46
CA GLU A 165 0.64 4.24 15.45
C GLU A 165 1.76 3.65 14.59
N TYR A 166 2.76 4.45 14.25
CA TYR A 166 3.92 4.03 13.45
C TYR A 166 5.20 4.75 13.89
N PRO A 167 5.96 4.20 14.86
CA PRO A 167 7.16 4.83 15.41
C PRO A 167 8.27 5.15 14.40
N GLN A 168 8.26 4.51 13.22
CA GLN A 168 9.23 4.74 12.14
C GLN A 168 8.80 5.83 11.15
N VAL A 169 7.74 6.59 11.45
CA VAL A 169 7.38 7.76 10.63
C VAL A 169 8.52 8.77 10.63
N ASP A 170 8.96 9.18 9.43
CA ASP A 170 10.08 10.11 9.28
C ASP A 170 9.92 10.96 8.01
N THR A 171 10.88 11.83 7.75
CA THR A 171 10.96 12.68 6.56
C THR A 171 11.43 11.90 5.33
N ALA A 172 11.14 12.42 4.16
CA ALA A 172 11.57 11.84 2.90
C ALA A 172 13.09 11.69 2.80
N SER A 173 13.85 12.66 3.32
CA SER A 173 15.31 12.60 3.30
C SER A 173 15.85 11.43 4.12
N HIS A 174 15.25 11.12 5.27
CA HIS A 174 15.63 9.95 6.06
C HIS A 174 15.30 8.65 5.33
N LYS A 175 14.10 8.52 4.78
CA LYS A 175 13.69 7.31 4.05
C LYS A 175 14.53 7.08 2.78
N MET A 176 14.90 8.13 2.06
CA MET A 176 15.86 8.01 0.95
C MET A 176 17.24 7.58 1.40
N LYS A 177 17.73 8.09 2.54
CA LYS A 177 18.99 7.64 3.13
C LYS A 177 18.95 6.14 3.48
N VAL A 178 17.85 5.64 4.04
CA VAL A 178 17.66 4.20 4.31
C VAL A 178 17.77 3.37 3.02
N LEU A 179 17.18 3.84 1.92
CA LEU A 179 17.32 3.18 0.62
C LEU A 179 18.78 3.14 0.16
N GLU A 180 19.51 4.26 0.23
CA GLU A 180 20.92 4.34 -0.17
C GLU A 180 21.81 3.41 0.67
N GLU A 181 21.64 3.40 1.99
CA GLU A 181 22.38 2.54 2.92
C GLU A 181 22.12 1.05 2.67
N ASN A 182 20.97 0.71 2.09
CA ASN A 182 20.62 -0.66 1.72
C ASN A 182 20.95 -1.03 0.25
N GLY A 183 21.72 -0.21 -0.45
CA GLY A 183 22.23 -0.53 -1.79
C GLY A 183 21.29 -0.18 -2.92
N PHE A 184 20.40 0.79 -2.69
CA PHE A 184 19.55 1.37 -3.73
C PHE A 184 20.03 2.78 -4.10
N SER A 185 19.73 3.18 -5.34
CA SER A 185 19.85 4.57 -5.80
C SER A 185 18.45 5.14 -6.00
N PRO A 186 17.99 6.11 -5.19
CA PRO A 186 16.72 6.80 -5.41
C PRO A 186 16.68 7.44 -6.80
N VAL A 187 15.62 7.19 -7.56
CA VAL A 187 15.42 7.73 -8.91
C VAL A 187 14.19 8.62 -9.04
N GLY A 188 13.25 8.49 -8.11
CA GLY A 188 12.03 9.28 -8.08
C GLY A 188 11.44 9.40 -6.68
N TYR A 189 10.77 10.51 -6.46
CA TYR A 189 10.04 10.78 -5.23
C TYR A 189 8.94 11.81 -5.46
N PHE A 190 7.79 11.61 -4.83
CA PHE A 190 6.72 12.60 -4.75
C PHE A 190 5.79 12.31 -3.57
N TYR A 191 5.03 13.29 -3.13
CA TYR A 191 3.90 13.08 -2.22
C TYR A 191 2.63 12.76 -2.99
N LEU A 192 1.79 11.88 -2.42
CA LEU A 192 0.44 11.68 -2.92
C LEU A 192 -0.36 12.98 -2.78
N SER A 193 -1.23 13.19 -3.77
CA SER A 193 -2.12 14.36 -3.76
C SER A 193 -3.21 14.25 -2.70
N GLU A 194 -3.78 15.38 -2.27
CA GLU A 194 -4.96 15.38 -1.40
C GLU A 194 -6.13 14.56 -1.99
N SER A 195 -6.26 14.55 -3.32
CA SER A 195 -7.30 13.76 -3.99
C SER A 195 -7.17 12.26 -3.74
N SER A 196 -5.94 11.74 -3.65
CA SER A 196 -5.66 10.34 -3.36
C SER A 196 -6.13 9.92 -1.97
N TRP A 197 -6.10 10.84 -1.01
CA TRP A 197 -6.63 10.65 0.33
C TRP A 197 -8.14 10.88 0.40
N ILE A 198 -8.62 12.06 -0.01
CA ILE A 198 -10.01 12.47 0.20
C ILE A 198 -10.94 11.75 -0.76
N LYS A 199 -10.68 11.84 -2.09
CA LYS A 199 -11.60 11.34 -3.10
C LYS A 199 -11.55 9.82 -3.24
N ASN A 200 -10.33 9.25 -3.20
CA ASN A 200 -10.15 7.85 -3.56
C ASN A 200 -10.16 6.91 -2.35
N TYR A 201 -9.95 7.42 -1.13
CA TYR A 201 -9.90 6.61 0.07
C TYR A 201 -10.96 7.00 1.10
N TYR A 202 -10.91 8.23 1.65
CA TYR A 202 -11.80 8.60 2.75
C TYR A 202 -13.26 8.77 2.34
N LYS A 203 -13.56 9.40 1.22
CA LYS A 203 -14.94 9.60 0.78
C LYS A 203 -15.68 8.27 0.54
N PRO A 204 -15.12 7.29 -0.21
CA PRO A 204 -15.73 5.97 -0.34
C PRO A 204 -15.88 5.24 1.00
N MET A 205 -14.99 5.48 1.94
CA MET A 205 -15.03 4.91 3.28
C MET A 205 -16.19 5.50 4.10
N GLU A 206 -16.31 6.84 4.14
CA GLU A 206 -17.42 7.54 4.80
C GLU A 206 -18.79 7.07 4.27
N ASP A 207 -18.89 6.84 2.96
CA ASP A 207 -20.14 6.41 2.31
C ASP A 207 -20.58 4.99 2.73
N ARG A 208 -19.69 4.19 3.31
CA ARG A 208 -19.99 2.83 3.79
C ARG A 208 -20.30 2.74 5.28
N PHE A 209 -20.07 3.77 6.09
CA PHE A 209 -20.25 3.70 7.54
C PHE A 209 -21.64 3.23 7.95
N ASP A 210 -22.69 3.84 7.44
CA ASP A 210 -24.07 3.52 7.82
C ASP A 210 -24.47 2.10 7.41
N GLN A 211 -24.04 1.67 6.22
CA GLN A 211 -24.29 0.31 5.76
C GLN A 211 -23.56 -0.73 6.62
N PHE A 212 -22.29 -0.49 6.97
CA PHE A 212 -21.51 -1.34 7.84
C PHE A 212 -22.12 -1.45 9.24
N LEU A 213 -22.46 -0.33 9.86
CA LEU A 213 -23.11 -0.30 11.17
C LEU A 213 -24.44 -1.06 11.17
N THR A 214 -25.28 -0.84 10.14
CA THR A 214 -26.56 -1.55 9.99
C THR A 214 -26.35 -3.06 9.84
N LYS A 215 -25.40 -3.49 8.99
CA LYS A 215 -25.04 -4.89 8.77
C LYS A 215 -24.62 -5.59 10.07
N HIS A 216 -23.86 -4.89 10.91
CA HIS A 216 -23.37 -5.40 12.18
C HIS A 216 -24.21 -5.01 13.39
N LYS A 217 -25.49 -4.64 13.17
CA LYS A 217 -26.48 -4.36 14.21
C LYS A 217 -26.00 -3.31 15.24
N ASN A 218 -25.18 -2.35 14.81
CA ASN A 218 -24.59 -1.29 15.64
C ASN A 218 -23.89 -1.84 16.91
N THR A 219 -23.18 -2.96 16.80
CA THR A 219 -22.40 -3.49 17.92
C THR A 219 -21.30 -2.51 18.35
N GLU A 220 -20.90 -2.56 19.63
CA GLU A 220 -19.83 -1.68 20.15
C GLU A 220 -18.53 -1.81 19.35
N LEU A 221 -18.16 -3.03 18.93
CA LEU A 221 -17.00 -3.26 18.09
C LEU A 221 -17.12 -2.58 16.72
N ALA A 222 -18.26 -2.71 16.04
CA ALA A 222 -18.49 -2.05 14.76
C ALA A 222 -18.47 -0.53 14.89
N GLN A 223 -19.08 0.01 15.97
CA GLN A 223 -19.04 1.43 16.26
C GLN A 223 -17.61 1.90 16.54
N GLY A 224 -16.82 1.14 17.31
CA GLY A 224 -15.42 1.45 17.59
C GLY A 224 -14.57 1.56 16.33
N ILE A 225 -14.75 0.67 15.34
CA ILE A 225 -14.09 0.76 14.04
C ILE A 225 -14.46 2.06 13.33
N VAL A 226 -15.75 2.35 13.19
CA VAL A 226 -16.22 3.57 12.52
C VAL A 226 -15.71 4.84 13.21
N ASP A 227 -15.66 4.85 14.54
CA ASP A 227 -15.18 6.00 15.30
C ASP A 227 -13.66 6.20 15.13
N ALA A 228 -12.89 5.12 15.05
CA ALA A 228 -11.45 5.17 14.76
C ALA A 228 -11.19 5.73 13.34
N GLU A 229 -11.91 5.26 12.34
CA GLU A 229 -11.81 5.77 10.96
C GLU A 229 -12.20 7.26 10.86
N LYS A 230 -13.27 7.67 11.55
CA LYS A 230 -13.67 9.08 11.61
C LYS A 230 -12.61 9.96 12.26
N ASP A 231 -11.93 9.46 13.29
CA ASP A 231 -10.84 10.20 13.96
C ASP A 231 -9.61 10.32 13.06
N GLU A 232 -9.26 9.27 12.30
CA GLU A 232 -8.20 9.32 11.29
C GLU A 232 -8.51 10.35 10.20
N ILE A 233 -9.73 10.32 9.64
CA ILE A 233 -10.20 11.29 8.65
C ILE A 233 -10.12 12.72 9.19
N ARG A 234 -10.56 12.94 10.44
CA ARG A 234 -10.46 14.25 11.11
C ARG A 234 -9.02 14.72 11.22
N LYS A 235 -8.11 13.84 11.66
CA LYS A 235 -6.69 14.15 11.78
C LYS A 235 -6.08 14.50 10.43
N TYR A 236 -6.37 13.72 9.39
CA TYR A 236 -5.89 14.04 8.06
C TYR A 236 -6.40 15.43 7.59
N ARG A 237 -7.69 15.69 7.68
CA ARG A 237 -8.26 16.99 7.27
C ARG A 237 -7.67 18.16 8.04
N THR A 238 -7.32 17.96 9.31
CA THR A 238 -6.73 19.00 10.16
C THR A 238 -5.24 19.21 9.90
N TYR A 239 -4.50 18.13 9.63
CA TYR A 239 -3.04 18.13 9.63
C TYR A 239 -2.41 17.70 8.29
N LYS A 240 -3.17 17.67 7.19
CA LYS A 240 -2.71 17.25 5.85
C LYS A 240 -1.47 18.00 5.33
N ASP A 241 -1.21 19.19 5.84
CA ASP A 241 -0.03 19.98 5.46
C ASP A 241 1.26 19.48 6.11
N TYR A 242 1.17 18.62 7.14
CA TYR A 242 2.30 18.13 7.92
C TYR A 242 2.72 16.71 7.56
N PHE A 243 1.87 15.93 6.90
CA PHE A 243 2.16 14.57 6.47
C PHE A 243 1.38 14.17 5.22
N SER A 244 1.93 13.23 4.49
CA SER A 244 1.24 12.50 3.41
C SER A 244 1.95 11.17 3.20
N TYR A 245 1.45 10.34 2.29
CA TYR A 245 2.29 9.27 1.76
C TYR A 245 3.31 9.85 0.79
N GLY A 246 4.59 9.56 1.08
CA GLY A 246 5.67 9.73 0.12
C GLY A 246 5.77 8.49 -0.74
N PHE A 247 5.86 8.65 -2.06
CA PHE A 247 6.14 7.55 -2.98
C PHE A 247 7.62 7.56 -3.33
N TYR A 248 8.31 6.46 -3.05
CA TYR A 248 9.74 6.30 -3.21
C TYR A 248 10.04 5.29 -4.31
N ILE A 249 10.77 5.67 -5.31
CA ILE A 249 11.20 4.81 -6.40
C ILE A 249 12.73 4.76 -6.40
N ALA A 250 13.30 3.56 -6.29
CA ALA A 250 14.74 3.39 -6.23
C ALA A 250 15.20 2.16 -7.01
N ARG A 251 16.39 2.26 -7.61
CA ARG A 251 17.02 1.19 -8.37
C ARG A 251 18.03 0.44 -7.52
N LYS A 252 17.98 -0.89 -7.49
CA LYS A 252 18.97 -1.71 -6.81
C LYS A 252 20.30 -1.64 -7.54
N VAL A 253 21.37 -1.23 -6.84
CA VAL A 253 22.73 -1.10 -7.40
C VAL A 253 23.74 -2.07 -6.79
N LYS A 254 23.37 -2.72 -5.67
CA LYS A 254 24.23 -3.72 -4.97
C LYS A 254 23.39 -4.86 -4.40
#